data_5ff875cf5d1242a702c854e845c300eb
#
_entry.id   5ff875cf5d1242a702c854e845c300eb
#
_cell.length_a   1.000
_cell.length_b   1.000
_cell.length_c   1.000
_cell.angle_alpha   90.00
_cell.angle_beta   90.00
_cell.angle_gamma   90.00
#
_symmetry.space_group_name_H-M   'P 1'
#
loop_
_entity.id
_entity.type
_entity.pdbx_description
1 polymer ?
#
loop_
_entity_poly.entity_id
_entity_poly.type
_entity_poly.pdbx_seq_one_letter_code
_entity_poly.pdbx_strand_id
1 'polypeptide(L)'
;RRIEEKMKAGFRCIKVKIGAIEFERELELLAHIRRHFSAADIELRVDANGAFSPEDALRKLTQLNEFQLHSIEQPVRAGQWEVMKELCATSPFPIALDEELIGVNETERKIQLLDTIRPQYIILKPSLHGGIQGSKEWITLAQERGIGYWVTSALESNIGLNAIAQWCATLQPKMPQGLGTSMLFTDNIDYPLHIEGDCLWFHPSFSSFYSPSLVFYFVKTANKPTADYSNGNPP
;
A
#
# COMPACT_ATOMS: atom_id res chain seq x y z
N ARG A 1 6.93 12.65 16.49
CA ARG A 1 5.61 12.67 17.09
C ARG A 1 4.59 11.80 16.33
N ARG A 2 4.24 12.07 15.05
CA ARG A 2 3.24 11.27 14.29
C ARG A 2 3.62 9.79 14.15
N ILE A 3 4.90 9.48 13.91
CA ILE A 3 5.39 8.09 13.81
C ILE A 3 5.27 7.40 15.17
N GLU A 4 5.67 8.03 16.25
CA GLU A 4 5.55 7.50 17.61
C GLU A 4 4.10 7.18 17.98
N GLU A 5 3.16 8.06 17.62
CA GLU A 5 1.71 7.85 17.83
C GLU A 5 1.23 6.61 17.07
N LYS A 6 1.65 6.44 15.80
CA LYS A 6 1.33 5.26 15.01
C LYS A 6 1.94 3.97 15.57
N MET A 7 3.19 4.03 16.02
CA MET A 7 3.84 2.87 16.65
C MET A 7 3.17 2.48 17.97
N LYS A 8 2.77 3.46 18.79
CA LYS A 8 2.00 3.20 20.02
C LYS A 8 0.65 2.54 19.71
N ALA A 9 0.04 2.88 18.58
CA ALA A 9 -1.16 2.22 18.08
C ALA A 9 -0.89 0.83 17.46
N GLY A 10 0.37 0.38 17.38
CA GLY A 10 0.72 -0.96 16.89
C GLY A 10 1.25 -1.02 15.45
N PHE A 11 1.17 0.07 14.68
CA PHE A 11 1.66 0.08 13.30
C PHE A 11 3.17 -0.19 13.23
N ARG A 12 3.59 -1.05 12.29
CA ARG A 12 4.99 -1.41 12.04
C ARG A 12 5.43 -1.13 10.60
N CYS A 13 4.55 -0.66 9.75
CA CYS A 13 4.86 -0.19 8.40
C CYS A 13 4.47 1.28 8.27
N ILE A 14 5.43 2.11 7.91
CA ILE A 14 5.25 3.56 7.76
C ILE A 14 5.65 3.96 6.35
N LYS A 15 4.76 4.66 5.65
CA LYS A 15 5.06 5.26 4.34
C LYS A 15 5.28 6.77 4.49
N VAL A 16 6.38 7.29 3.95
CA VAL A 16 6.76 8.70 3.95
C VAL A 16 6.77 9.21 2.51
N LYS A 17 6.08 10.32 2.25
CA LYS A 17 6.19 10.99 0.95
C LYS A 17 7.49 11.77 0.87
N ILE A 18 8.15 11.66 -0.29
CA ILE A 18 9.38 12.37 -0.65
C ILE A 18 9.22 13.02 -2.04
N GLY A 19 10.17 13.85 -2.44
CA GLY A 19 10.15 14.53 -3.73
C GLY A 19 9.43 15.89 -3.71
N ALA A 20 8.99 16.35 -2.54
CA ALA A 20 8.29 17.63 -2.39
C ALA A 20 9.16 18.78 -1.83
N ILE A 21 10.30 18.45 -1.24
CA ILE A 21 11.25 19.42 -0.66
C ILE A 21 12.67 19.12 -1.19
N GLU A 22 13.64 19.94 -0.80
CA GLU A 22 15.05 19.68 -1.13
C GLU A 22 15.48 18.29 -0.66
N PHE A 23 16.12 17.53 -1.55
CA PHE A 23 16.43 16.12 -1.33
C PHE A 23 17.32 15.88 -0.09
N GLU A 24 18.25 16.77 0.20
CA GLU A 24 19.09 16.72 1.40
C GLU A 24 18.25 16.78 2.68
N ARG A 25 17.17 17.57 2.68
CA ARG A 25 16.22 17.63 3.81
C ARG A 25 15.41 16.34 3.96
N GLU A 26 15.11 15.69 2.86
CA GLU A 26 14.46 14.37 2.89
C GLU A 26 15.38 13.31 3.49
N LEU A 27 16.68 13.32 3.12
CA LEU A 27 17.69 12.44 3.72
C LEU A 27 17.85 12.71 5.23
N GLU A 28 17.90 13.98 5.65
CA GLU A 28 17.95 14.36 7.08
C GLU A 28 16.73 13.82 7.84
N LEU A 29 15.53 13.90 7.26
CA LEU A 29 14.29 13.37 7.84
C LEU A 29 14.36 11.85 8.00
N LEU A 30 14.79 11.13 6.96
CA LEU A 30 14.91 9.67 6.99
C LEU A 30 15.98 9.23 7.99
N ALA A 31 17.12 9.94 8.05
CA ALA A 31 18.16 9.72 9.06
C ALA A 31 17.61 9.96 10.47
N HIS A 32 16.80 11.01 10.68
CA HIS A 32 16.15 11.24 11.96
C HIS A 32 15.22 10.11 12.35
N ILE A 33 14.41 9.60 11.41
CA ILE A 33 13.52 8.45 11.65
C ILE A 33 14.35 7.24 12.05
N ARG A 34 15.41 6.89 11.31
CA ARG A 34 16.23 5.71 11.56
C ARG A 34 17.06 5.78 12.85
N ARG A 35 17.44 6.97 13.31
CA ARG A 35 18.06 7.13 14.64
C ARG A 35 17.13 6.76 15.79
N HIS A 36 15.82 6.92 15.62
CA HIS A 36 14.82 6.61 16.65
C HIS A 36 14.18 5.23 16.48
N PHE A 37 14.13 4.72 15.26
CA PHE A 37 13.46 3.47 14.91
C PHE A 37 14.31 2.70 13.92
N SER A 38 14.88 1.59 14.36
CA SER A 38 15.67 0.72 13.51
C SER A 38 14.82 0.04 12.41
N ALA A 39 15.45 -0.62 11.47
CA ALA A 39 14.75 -1.41 10.47
C ALA A 39 14.07 -2.67 11.07
N ALA A 40 14.48 -3.09 12.27
CA ALA A 40 13.80 -4.14 13.02
C ALA A 40 12.52 -3.65 13.72
N ASP A 41 12.46 -2.35 14.06
CA ASP A 41 11.28 -1.75 14.70
C ASP A 41 10.17 -1.43 13.71
N ILE A 42 10.53 -0.84 12.57
CA ILE A 42 9.57 -0.44 11.54
C ILE A 42 10.06 -0.74 10.12
N GLU A 43 9.15 -1.26 9.30
CA GLU A 43 9.27 -1.25 7.86
C GLU A 43 9.01 0.18 7.35
N LEU A 44 9.98 0.75 6.64
CA LEU A 44 9.88 2.09 6.09
C LEU A 44 9.77 2.03 4.57
N ARG A 45 8.70 2.58 4.03
CA ARG A 45 8.46 2.77 2.60
C ARG A 45 8.53 4.26 2.28
N VAL A 46 8.98 4.61 1.10
CA VAL A 46 8.92 5.98 0.60
C VAL A 46 8.13 6.06 -0.70
N ASP A 47 7.53 7.20 -0.95
CA ASP A 47 6.69 7.46 -2.12
C ASP A 47 7.13 8.79 -2.75
N ALA A 48 7.68 8.70 -3.96
CA ALA A 48 8.20 9.84 -4.69
C ALA A 48 7.18 10.46 -5.66
N ASN A 49 6.05 9.80 -5.92
CA ASN A 49 5.02 10.26 -6.87
C ASN A 49 5.60 10.78 -8.20
N GLY A 50 6.62 10.11 -8.72
CA GLY A 50 7.27 10.48 -9.99
C GLY A 50 8.13 11.75 -9.95
N ALA A 51 8.59 12.17 -8.77
CA ALA A 51 9.29 13.45 -8.61
C ALA A 51 10.75 13.45 -9.09
N PHE A 52 11.38 12.28 -9.25
CA PHE A 52 12.78 12.24 -9.67
C PHE A 52 12.90 12.40 -11.19
N SER A 53 13.92 13.14 -11.64
CA SER A 53 14.28 13.14 -13.05
C SER A 53 14.97 11.82 -13.43
N PRO A 54 14.88 11.36 -14.68
CA PRO A 54 15.59 10.17 -15.14
C PRO A 54 17.10 10.19 -14.84
N GLU A 55 17.72 11.35 -15.02
CA GLU A 55 19.16 11.55 -14.85
C GLU A 55 19.62 11.42 -13.40
N ASP A 56 18.76 11.81 -12.46
CA ASP A 56 19.06 11.85 -11.03
C ASP A 56 18.56 10.61 -10.26
N ALA A 57 17.60 9.88 -10.82
CA ALA A 57 16.87 8.85 -10.10
C ALA A 57 17.79 7.80 -9.47
N LEU A 58 18.70 7.21 -10.24
CA LEU A 58 19.60 6.15 -9.72
C LEU A 58 20.53 6.69 -8.62
N ARG A 59 21.06 7.91 -8.78
CA ARG A 59 21.90 8.56 -7.75
C ARG A 59 21.11 8.73 -6.44
N LYS A 60 19.88 9.22 -6.53
CA LYS A 60 19.00 9.38 -5.35
C LYS A 60 18.64 8.04 -4.70
N LEU A 61 18.33 7.02 -5.50
CA LEU A 61 18.10 5.67 -4.99
C LEU A 61 19.31 5.11 -4.24
N THR A 62 20.50 5.33 -4.76
CA THR A 62 21.76 4.90 -4.11
C THR A 62 21.92 5.57 -2.73
N GLN A 63 21.63 6.86 -2.59
CA GLN A 63 21.70 7.55 -1.30
C GLN A 63 20.59 7.10 -0.35
N LEU A 64 19.37 6.86 -0.86
CA LEU A 64 18.24 6.37 -0.07
C LEU A 64 18.48 4.96 0.50
N ASN A 65 19.33 4.14 -0.13
CA ASN A 65 19.64 2.77 0.32
C ASN A 65 20.26 2.73 1.74
N GLU A 66 20.91 3.80 2.18
CA GLU A 66 21.47 3.90 3.53
C GLU A 66 20.43 3.76 4.64
N PHE A 67 19.16 4.05 4.32
CA PHE A 67 18.05 4.02 5.28
C PHE A 67 17.34 2.67 5.37
N GLN A 68 17.84 1.61 4.73
CA GLN A 68 17.23 0.28 4.78
C GLN A 68 15.72 0.31 4.50
N LEU A 69 15.35 0.95 3.39
CA LEU A 69 13.97 1.08 2.94
C LEU A 69 13.47 -0.27 2.41
N HIS A 70 12.20 -0.58 2.69
CA HIS A 70 11.54 -1.74 2.08
C HIS A 70 11.36 -1.53 0.58
N SER A 71 10.89 -0.36 0.19
CA SER A 71 10.62 -0.03 -1.22
C SER A 71 10.46 1.48 -1.42
N ILE A 72 10.64 1.90 -2.68
CA ILE A 72 10.21 3.20 -3.17
C ILE A 72 9.04 3.04 -4.14
N GLU A 73 8.02 3.88 -3.98
CA GLU A 73 6.86 3.98 -4.85
C GLU A 73 7.14 5.04 -5.92
N GLN A 74 6.94 4.68 -7.20
CA GLN A 74 6.98 5.52 -8.39
C GLN A 74 8.10 6.58 -8.36
N PRO A 75 9.38 6.21 -8.52
CA PRO A 75 10.50 7.15 -8.46
C PRO A 75 10.48 8.20 -9.58
N VAL A 76 10.18 7.80 -10.82
CA VAL A 76 10.06 8.70 -11.98
C VAL A 76 8.63 8.75 -12.49
N ARG A 77 8.27 9.78 -13.27
CA ARG A 77 6.92 9.95 -13.84
C ARG A 77 6.52 8.74 -14.67
N ALA A 78 5.24 8.37 -14.56
CA ALA A 78 4.63 7.32 -15.36
C ALA A 78 4.78 7.60 -16.88
N GLY A 79 4.83 6.51 -17.67
CA GLY A 79 5.01 6.55 -19.12
C GLY A 79 6.47 6.49 -19.57
N GLN A 80 7.44 6.45 -18.67
CA GLN A 80 8.87 6.34 -18.97
C GLN A 80 9.37 4.91 -18.77
N TRP A 81 8.79 3.96 -19.49
CA TRP A 81 9.00 2.53 -19.25
C TRP A 81 10.44 2.07 -19.36
N GLU A 82 11.22 2.57 -20.32
CA GLU A 82 12.62 2.17 -20.46
C GLU A 82 13.48 2.69 -19.29
N VAL A 83 13.21 3.91 -18.82
CA VAL A 83 13.86 4.45 -17.63
C VAL A 83 13.49 3.63 -16.39
N MET A 84 12.21 3.35 -16.20
CA MET A 84 11.71 2.59 -15.06
C MET A 84 12.26 1.16 -15.07
N LYS A 85 12.34 0.52 -16.23
CA LYS A 85 12.96 -0.80 -16.44
C LYS A 85 14.42 -0.80 -15.97
N GLU A 86 15.20 0.18 -16.40
CA GLU A 86 16.60 0.31 -15.98
C GLU A 86 16.72 0.51 -14.47
N LEU A 87 15.86 1.37 -13.89
CA LEU A 87 15.82 1.57 -12.45
C LEU A 87 15.41 0.30 -11.69
N CYS A 88 14.41 -0.45 -12.16
CA CYS A 88 14.02 -1.72 -11.53
C CYS A 88 15.12 -2.78 -11.59
N ALA A 89 15.96 -2.74 -12.62
CA ALA A 89 17.09 -3.67 -12.78
C ALA A 89 18.32 -3.27 -11.95
N THR A 90 18.52 -1.97 -11.67
CA THR A 90 19.75 -1.45 -11.07
C THR A 90 19.60 -0.86 -9.67
N SER A 91 18.35 -0.59 -9.23
CA SER A 91 18.08 -0.04 -7.91
C SER A 91 18.62 -0.96 -6.80
N PRO A 92 19.25 -0.40 -5.76
CA PRO A 92 19.76 -1.19 -4.64
C PRO A 92 18.67 -1.71 -3.70
N PHE A 93 17.42 -1.28 -3.86
CA PHE A 93 16.27 -1.76 -3.10
C PHE A 93 15.00 -1.72 -3.97
N PRO A 94 13.92 -2.43 -3.58
CA PRO A 94 12.76 -2.66 -4.42
C PRO A 94 12.01 -1.40 -4.85
N ILE A 95 11.51 -1.41 -6.10
CA ILE A 95 10.62 -0.39 -6.66
C ILE A 95 9.20 -0.95 -6.75
N ALA A 96 8.23 -0.11 -6.39
CA ALA A 96 6.80 -0.37 -6.51
C ALA A 96 6.17 0.61 -7.51
N LEU A 97 5.39 0.09 -8.46
CA LEU A 97 4.66 0.93 -9.43
C LEU A 97 3.27 1.30 -8.88
N ASP A 98 2.91 2.56 -8.98
CA ASP A 98 1.58 3.10 -8.66
C ASP A 98 0.97 3.81 -9.87
N GLU A 99 1.38 5.04 -10.17
CA GLU A 99 0.81 5.84 -11.25
C GLU A 99 1.01 5.20 -12.64
N GLU A 100 1.98 4.32 -12.79
CA GLU A 100 2.23 3.59 -14.03
C GLU A 100 1.05 2.68 -14.44
N LEU A 101 0.27 2.21 -13.46
CA LEU A 101 -0.83 1.29 -13.69
C LEU A 101 -2.15 2.01 -14.02
N ILE A 102 -2.24 3.31 -13.72
CA ILE A 102 -3.48 4.09 -13.88
C ILE A 102 -3.86 4.19 -15.35
N GLY A 103 -5.10 3.81 -15.68
CA GLY A 103 -5.62 3.84 -17.04
C GLY A 103 -5.18 2.68 -17.93
N VAL A 104 -4.36 1.76 -17.44
CA VAL A 104 -3.97 0.54 -18.17
C VAL A 104 -5.02 -0.55 -17.90
N ASN A 105 -6.03 -0.63 -18.76
CA ASN A 105 -7.17 -1.54 -18.57
C ASN A 105 -7.09 -2.80 -19.44
N GLU A 106 -6.47 -2.71 -20.63
CA GLU A 106 -6.35 -3.83 -21.57
C GLU A 106 -5.34 -4.86 -21.08
N THR A 107 -5.72 -6.15 -21.09
CA THR A 107 -4.90 -7.27 -20.58
C THR A 107 -3.53 -7.31 -21.24
N GLU A 108 -3.48 -7.18 -22.57
CA GLU A 108 -2.23 -7.19 -23.33
C GLU A 108 -1.30 -6.03 -22.94
N ARG A 109 -1.88 -4.88 -22.59
CA ARG A 109 -1.12 -3.72 -22.15
C ARG A 109 -0.57 -3.91 -20.76
N LYS A 110 -1.34 -4.56 -19.85
CA LYS A 110 -0.86 -4.94 -18.51
C LYS A 110 0.31 -5.91 -18.59
N ILE A 111 0.17 -6.94 -19.43
CA ILE A 111 1.24 -7.91 -19.71
C ILE A 111 2.49 -7.20 -20.22
N GLN A 112 2.35 -6.37 -21.26
CA GLN A 112 3.46 -5.62 -21.84
C GLN A 112 4.17 -4.75 -20.80
N LEU A 113 3.42 -4.05 -19.94
CA LEU A 113 3.96 -3.21 -18.88
C LEU A 113 4.82 -4.02 -17.91
N LEU A 114 4.25 -5.10 -17.37
CA LEU A 114 4.93 -5.93 -16.39
C LEU A 114 6.17 -6.62 -16.98
N ASP A 115 6.09 -7.11 -18.23
CA ASP A 115 7.20 -7.78 -18.90
C ASP A 115 8.32 -6.81 -19.29
N THR A 116 7.98 -5.56 -19.58
CA THR A 116 8.95 -4.52 -19.92
C THR A 116 9.66 -4.01 -18.69
N ILE A 117 8.93 -3.56 -17.69
CA ILE A 117 9.48 -2.86 -16.53
C ILE A 117 10.06 -3.84 -15.49
N ARG A 118 9.37 -4.96 -15.25
CA ARG A 118 9.72 -5.98 -14.25
C ARG A 118 9.94 -5.39 -12.85
N PRO A 119 8.95 -4.68 -12.28
CA PRO A 119 9.06 -4.12 -10.95
C PRO A 119 9.09 -5.22 -9.89
N GLN A 120 9.53 -4.90 -8.68
CA GLN A 120 9.45 -5.83 -7.55
C GLN A 120 8.05 -5.86 -6.94
N TYR A 121 7.34 -4.73 -7.02
CA TYR A 121 5.96 -4.61 -6.49
C TYR A 121 5.08 -3.76 -7.39
N ILE A 122 3.76 -4.00 -7.27
CA ILE A 122 2.71 -3.11 -7.80
C ILE A 122 1.76 -2.69 -6.69
N ILE A 123 1.21 -1.50 -6.80
CA ILE A 123 0.26 -0.92 -5.85
C ILE A 123 -1.11 -0.85 -6.50
N LEU A 124 -2.10 -1.43 -5.85
CA LEU A 124 -3.43 -1.56 -6.42
C LEU A 124 -4.42 -0.62 -5.74
N LYS A 125 -5.04 0.23 -6.55
CA LYS A 125 -6.14 1.13 -6.18
C LYS A 125 -7.38 0.72 -7.00
N PRO A 126 -8.27 -0.13 -6.48
CA PRO A 126 -9.37 -0.68 -7.27
C PRO A 126 -10.17 0.36 -8.05
N SER A 127 -10.41 1.53 -7.46
CA SER A 127 -11.13 2.63 -8.12
C SER A 127 -10.44 3.17 -9.39
N LEU A 128 -9.14 2.92 -9.56
CA LEU A 128 -8.34 3.40 -10.70
C LEU A 128 -7.90 2.28 -11.66
N HIS A 129 -8.11 1.01 -11.29
CA HIS A 129 -7.56 -0.14 -12.01
C HIS A 129 -8.65 -1.09 -12.55
N GLY A 130 -9.81 -0.55 -12.93
CA GLY A 130 -10.92 -1.35 -13.46
C GLY A 130 -11.72 -2.09 -12.38
N GLY A 131 -11.79 -1.50 -11.17
CA GLY A 131 -12.53 -2.06 -10.05
C GLY A 131 -11.84 -3.29 -9.44
N ILE A 132 -12.62 -4.07 -8.70
CA ILE A 132 -12.16 -5.33 -8.08
C ILE A 132 -11.71 -6.33 -9.15
N GLN A 133 -12.43 -6.42 -10.27
CA GLN A 133 -12.11 -7.37 -11.33
C GLN A 133 -10.78 -7.02 -12.00
N GLY A 134 -10.57 -5.76 -12.39
CA GLY A 134 -9.32 -5.32 -12.97
C GLY A 134 -8.13 -5.47 -12.01
N SER A 135 -8.35 -5.23 -10.71
CA SER A 135 -7.32 -5.45 -9.69
C SER A 135 -6.98 -6.94 -9.50
N LYS A 136 -7.96 -7.85 -9.57
CA LYS A 136 -7.72 -9.30 -9.55
C LYS A 136 -6.87 -9.74 -10.73
N GLU A 137 -7.14 -9.21 -11.92
CA GLU A 137 -6.36 -9.49 -13.11
C GLU A 137 -4.90 -9.03 -12.93
N TRP A 138 -4.68 -7.80 -12.43
CA TRP A 138 -3.33 -7.33 -12.09
C TRP A 138 -2.61 -8.24 -11.10
N ILE A 139 -3.31 -8.75 -10.06
CA ILE A 139 -2.75 -9.68 -9.08
C ILE A 139 -2.31 -10.97 -9.76
N THR A 140 -3.16 -11.57 -10.59
CA THR A 140 -2.84 -12.81 -11.31
C THR A 140 -1.59 -12.62 -12.18
N LEU A 141 -1.57 -11.58 -13.02
CA LEU A 141 -0.46 -11.30 -13.91
C LEU A 141 0.85 -11.00 -13.17
N ALA A 142 0.76 -10.31 -12.03
CA ALA A 142 1.91 -10.01 -11.16
C ALA A 142 2.46 -11.30 -10.51
N GLN A 143 1.58 -12.15 -9.95
CA GLN A 143 1.97 -13.40 -9.30
C GLN A 143 2.64 -14.38 -10.26
N GLU A 144 2.15 -14.49 -11.51
CA GLU A 144 2.78 -15.31 -12.58
C GLU A 144 4.23 -14.89 -12.87
N ARG A 145 4.59 -13.63 -12.53
CA ARG A 145 5.91 -13.02 -12.75
C ARG A 145 6.75 -12.89 -11.49
N GLY A 146 6.26 -13.41 -10.36
CA GLY A 146 6.93 -13.25 -9.06
C GLY A 146 6.92 -11.82 -8.53
N ILE A 147 6.04 -10.95 -9.03
CA ILE A 147 5.89 -9.55 -8.61
C ILE A 147 4.95 -9.50 -7.40
N GLY A 148 5.39 -8.88 -6.31
CA GLY A 148 4.56 -8.65 -5.14
C GLY A 148 3.54 -7.52 -5.33
N TYR A 149 2.55 -7.45 -4.42
CA TYR A 149 1.55 -6.38 -4.49
C TYR A 149 1.03 -6.02 -3.10
N TRP A 150 0.49 -4.81 -2.98
CA TRP A 150 -0.40 -4.44 -1.88
C TRP A 150 -1.54 -3.57 -2.39
N VAL A 151 -2.62 -3.56 -1.62
CA VAL A 151 -3.82 -2.77 -1.93
C VAL A 151 -3.80 -1.49 -1.11
N THR A 152 -4.18 -0.41 -1.74
CA THR A 152 -4.43 0.89 -1.12
C THR A 152 -5.73 1.49 -1.66
N SER A 153 -6.14 2.62 -1.12
CA SER A 153 -7.27 3.38 -1.64
C SER A 153 -6.80 4.60 -2.41
N ALA A 154 -7.67 5.14 -3.26
CA ALA A 154 -7.48 6.36 -4.02
C ALA A 154 -8.25 7.54 -3.40
N LEU A 155 -8.29 7.68 -2.09
CA LEU A 155 -9.04 8.70 -1.37
C LEU A 155 -10.58 8.55 -1.50
N GLU A 156 -11.06 7.32 -1.45
CA GLU A 156 -12.50 7.03 -1.37
C GLU A 156 -13.08 7.49 -0.03
N SER A 157 -14.39 7.79 -0.04
CA SER A 157 -15.19 7.87 1.20
C SER A 157 -15.13 6.54 1.96
N ASN A 158 -15.56 6.53 3.21
CA ASN A 158 -15.62 5.31 4.01
C ASN A 158 -16.52 4.22 3.41
N ILE A 159 -17.49 4.55 2.56
CA ILE A 159 -18.31 3.58 1.82
C ILE A 159 -17.44 2.82 0.79
N GLY A 160 -16.73 3.55 -0.07
CA GLY A 160 -15.85 2.96 -1.08
C GLY A 160 -14.70 2.20 -0.43
N LEU A 161 -14.10 2.77 0.61
CA LEU A 161 -13.04 2.11 1.38
C LEU A 161 -13.52 0.79 1.99
N ASN A 162 -14.76 0.72 2.50
CA ASN A 162 -15.30 -0.51 3.05
C ASN A 162 -15.39 -1.63 2.00
N ALA A 163 -15.84 -1.33 0.79
CA ALA A 163 -15.87 -2.32 -0.30
C ALA A 163 -14.45 -2.84 -0.62
N ILE A 164 -13.47 -1.94 -0.70
CA ILE A 164 -12.06 -2.31 -0.94
C ILE A 164 -11.51 -3.14 0.23
N ALA A 165 -11.78 -2.75 1.46
CA ALA A 165 -11.30 -3.45 2.66
C ALA A 165 -11.85 -4.88 2.75
N GLN A 166 -13.15 -5.07 2.53
CA GLN A 166 -13.75 -6.40 2.52
C GLN A 166 -13.19 -7.29 1.40
N TRP A 167 -13.06 -6.75 0.20
CA TRP A 167 -12.40 -7.48 -0.88
C TRP A 167 -10.94 -7.82 -0.53
N CYS A 168 -10.17 -6.87 -0.01
CA CYS A 168 -8.78 -7.08 0.38
C CYS A 168 -8.65 -8.21 1.42
N ALA A 169 -9.61 -8.31 2.36
CA ALA A 169 -9.64 -9.40 3.33
C ALA A 169 -9.72 -10.78 2.67
N THR A 170 -10.46 -10.90 1.56
CA THR A 170 -10.58 -12.18 0.83
C THR A 170 -9.26 -12.61 0.19
N LEU A 171 -8.32 -11.69 -0.03
CA LEU A 171 -6.99 -11.99 -0.60
C LEU A 171 -6.01 -12.55 0.44
N GLN A 172 -6.32 -12.47 1.73
CA GLN A 172 -5.44 -12.88 2.83
C GLN A 172 -4.02 -12.30 2.69
N PRO A 173 -3.87 -10.97 2.57
CA PRO A 173 -2.60 -10.34 2.27
C PRO A 173 -1.58 -10.61 3.38
N LYS A 174 -0.34 -10.92 2.98
CA LYS A 174 0.78 -11.17 3.90
C LYS A 174 1.51 -9.89 4.32
N MET A 175 1.39 -8.83 3.54
CA MET A 175 2.04 -7.54 3.78
C MET A 175 1.04 -6.51 4.31
N PRO A 176 1.52 -5.46 5.00
CA PRO A 176 0.69 -4.31 5.38
C PRO A 176 0.06 -3.63 4.17
N GLN A 177 -1.22 -3.27 4.29
CA GLN A 177 -2.02 -2.66 3.25
C GLN A 177 -2.27 -1.17 3.55
N GLY A 178 -2.52 -0.35 2.51
CA GLY A 178 -2.70 1.10 2.66
C GLY A 178 -4.15 1.54 2.76
N LEU A 179 -4.93 1.01 3.70
CA LEU A 179 -6.40 1.21 3.78
C LEU A 179 -6.86 2.18 4.87
N GLY A 180 -5.99 3.08 5.34
CA GLY A 180 -6.31 4.01 6.44
C GLY A 180 -6.83 5.39 6.00
N THR A 181 -7.27 5.59 4.75
CA THR A 181 -7.53 6.92 4.18
C THR A 181 -8.89 7.52 4.53
N SER A 182 -9.86 6.75 5.00
CA SER A 182 -11.19 7.28 5.39
C SER A 182 -11.12 8.33 6.49
N MET A 183 -10.09 8.31 7.32
CA MET A 183 -9.88 9.30 8.38
C MET A 183 -9.49 10.71 7.86
N LEU A 184 -9.30 10.88 6.56
CA LEU A 184 -9.00 12.17 5.92
C LEU A 184 -10.25 13.02 5.68
N PHE A 185 -11.44 12.42 5.73
CA PHE A 185 -12.71 13.10 5.48
C PHE A 185 -13.46 13.37 6.79
N THR A 186 -14.06 14.55 6.89
CA THR A 186 -14.84 14.98 8.06
C THR A 186 -16.33 14.71 7.90
N ASP A 187 -16.78 14.42 6.69
CA ASP A 187 -18.17 14.17 6.28
C ASP A 187 -18.46 12.69 5.98
N ASN A 188 -17.68 11.80 6.57
CA ASN A 188 -17.94 10.37 6.49
C ASN A 188 -19.30 10.01 7.09
N ILE A 189 -19.99 9.06 6.47
CA ILE A 189 -21.20 8.45 7.02
C ILE A 189 -20.81 7.57 8.21
N ASP A 190 -21.70 7.49 9.22
CA ASP A 190 -21.53 6.52 10.30
C ASP A 190 -21.56 5.10 9.72
N TYR A 191 -20.43 4.42 9.81
CA TYR A 191 -20.21 3.15 9.10
C TYR A 191 -19.42 2.17 9.97
N PRO A 192 -19.70 0.86 9.86
CA PRO A 192 -19.12 -0.15 10.73
C PRO A 192 -17.61 -0.40 10.54
N LEU A 193 -16.91 0.40 9.73
CA LEU A 193 -15.48 0.27 9.48
C LEU A 193 -14.67 1.20 10.38
N HIS A 194 -13.77 0.67 11.21
CA HIS A 194 -12.93 1.46 12.09
C HIS A 194 -11.52 0.88 12.24
N ILE A 195 -10.59 1.71 12.69
CA ILE A 195 -9.22 1.30 12.97
C ILE A 195 -9.08 1.05 14.46
N GLU A 196 -8.63 -0.14 14.82
CA GLU A 196 -8.27 -0.52 16.19
C GLU A 196 -6.87 -1.13 16.18
N GLY A 197 -5.96 -0.49 16.89
CA GLY A 197 -4.55 -0.83 16.82
C GLY A 197 -3.98 -0.57 15.43
N ASP A 198 -3.37 -1.58 14.84
CA ASP A 198 -2.83 -1.58 13.47
C ASP A 198 -3.77 -2.22 12.44
N CYS A 199 -5.00 -2.56 12.85
CA CYS A 199 -5.96 -3.29 12.04
C CYS A 199 -7.16 -2.43 11.67
N LEU A 200 -7.69 -2.67 10.46
CA LEU A 200 -8.97 -2.12 10.00
C LEU A 200 -10.05 -3.18 10.22
N TRP A 201 -11.06 -2.85 11.02
CA TRP A 201 -12.11 -3.74 11.45
C TRP A 201 -13.46 -3.36 10.85
N PHE A 202 -14.28 -4.38 10.60
CA PHE A 202 -15.69 -4.23 10.25
C PHE A 202 -16.56 -4.81 11.37
N HIS A 203 -17.41 -3.97 12.00
CA HIS A 203 -18.34 -4.38 13.05
C HIS A 203 -19.79 -4.26 12.57
N PRO A 204 -20.44 -5.35 12.21
CA PRO A 204 -21.79 -5.34 11.64
C PRO A 204 -22.88 -4.80 12.59
N SER A 205 -22.62 -4.78 13.90
CA SER A 205 -23.57 -4.30 14.92
C SER A 205 -23.87 -2.80 14.86
N PHE A 206 -23.10 -2.01 14.10
CA PHE A 206 -23.33 -0.57 13.92
C PHE A 206 -24.27 -0.23 12.74
N SER A 207 -24.70 -1.21 11.95
CA SER A 207 -25.53 -0.93 10.77
C SER A 207 -26.99 -1.35 10.99
N SER A 208 -27.86 -0.38 11.26
CA SER A 208 -29.31 -0.57 11.17
C SER A 208 -29.82 -0.83 9.73
N PHE A 209 -28.92 -0.89 8.74
CA PHE A 209 -29.24 -0.95 7.31
C PHE A 209 -28.92 -2.29 6.62
N TYR A 210 -28.31 -3.27 7.30
CA TYR A 210 -27.92 -4.53 6.66
C TYR A 210 -28.58 -5.77 7.28
N SER A 211 -29.14 -6.60 6.41
CA SER A 211 -29.69 -7.91 6.76
C SER A 211 -28.61 -8.83 7.35
N PRO A 212 -28.94 -9.68 8.35
CA PRO A 212 -28.01 -10.59 9.02
C PRO A 212 -27.36 -11.68 8.16
N SER A 213 -27.66 -11.72 6.86
CA SER A 213 -27.24 -12.83 5.97
C SER A 213 -25.92 -12.62 5.25
N LEU A 214 -25.19 -11.52 5.47
CA LEU A 214 -23.87 -11.30 4.88
C LEU A 214 -22.77 -11.73 5.85
N VAL A 215 -22.05 -12.78 5.48
CA VAL A 215 -20.85 -13.23 6.20
C VAL A 215 -19.71 -12.26 5.94
N PHE A 216 -19.18 -11.65 6.99
CA PHE A 216 -18.12 -10.63 6.91
C PHE A 216 -16.75 -11.24 7.21
N TYR A 217 -15.76 -10.85 6.43
CA TYR A 217 -14.36 -11.23 6.61
C TYR A 217 -13.59 -10.06 7.23
N PHE A 218 -12.71 -10.37 8.18
CA PHE A 218 -11.84 -9.40 8.82
C PHE A 218 -10.61 -9.12 7.95
N VAL A 219 -10.26 -7.84 7.77
CA VAL A 219 -8.99 -7.44 7.14
C VAL A 219 -7.95 -7.35 8.23
N LYS A 220 -7.15 -8.40 8.38
CA LYS A 220 -6.04 -8.40 9.30
C LYS A 220 -4.78 -7.91 8.57
N THR A 221 -4.25 -6.75 8.98
CA THR A 221 -2.90 -6.36 8.62
C THR A 221 -1.93 -6.98 9.63
N ALA A 222 -1.22 -8.01 9.20
CA ALA A 222 -0.08 -8.68 9.82
C ALA A 222 -0.11 -9.00 11.36
N ASN A 223 -0.02 -10.31 11.65
CA ASN A 223 0.49 -10.90 12.88
C ASN A 223 -0.31 -10.79 14.20
N LYS A 224 -1.57 -11.27 14.22
CA LYS A 224 -2.10 -11.93 15.42
C LYS A 224 -2.61 -13.32 15.09
N PRO A 225 -2.41 -14.34 15.93
CA PRO A 225 -2.98 -15.66 15.71
C PRO A 225 -4.50 -15.56 15.72
N THR A 226 -5.14 -16.28 14.81
CA THR A 226 -6.60 -16.40 14.73
C THR A 226 -7.12 -16.89 16.08
N ALA A 227 -7.96 -16.09 16.74
CA ALA A 227 -8.78 -16.61 17.82
C ALA A 227 -9.70 -17.67 17.20
N ASP A 228 -9.63 -18.86 17.73
CA ASP A 228 -10.45 -20.00 17.32
C ASP A 228 -11.90 -19.75 17.80
N TYR A 229 -12.78 -19.37 16.90
CA TYR A 229 -14.22 -19.18 17.16
C TYR A 229 -15.02 -20.47 16.91
N SER A 230 -14.40 -21.64 17.07
CA SER A 230 -15.11 -22.95 16.89
C SER A 230 -16.06 -23.32 18.04
N ASN A 231 -16.08 -22.56 19.13
CA ASN A 231 -17.00 -22.79 20.25
C ASN A 231 -17.92 -21.59 20.46
N GLY A 232 -19.10 -21.67 19.84
CA GLY A 232 -20.18 -20.70 20.03
C GLY A 232 -20.74 -20.74 21.45
N ASN A 233 -20.32 -19.76 22.27
CA ASN A 233 -21.15 -19.18 23.32
C ASN A 233 -20.58 -17.82 23.68
N PRO A 234 -21.38 -16.73 23.56
CA PRO A 234 -21.01 -15.44 24.12
C PRO A 234 -21.22 -15.43 25.65
N PRO A 235 -20.47 -14.62 26.38
CA PRO A 235 -20.79 -14.33 27.77
C PRO A 235 -22.04 -13.46 27.90
#